data_52ca032473d6a9d50cf92c71d18e2ab9
#
_entry.id   52ca032473d6a9d50cf92c71d18e2ab9
#
_cell.length_a   1.000
_cell.length_b   1.000
_cell.length_c   1.000
_cell.angle_alpha   90.00
_cell.angle_beta   90.00
_cell.angle_gamma   90.00
#
_symmetry.space_group_name_H-M   'P 1'
#
loop_
_entity.id
_entity.type
_entity.pdbx_description
1 polymer ?
#
loop_
_entity_poly.entity_id
_entity_poly.type
_entity_poly.pdbx_seq_one_letter_code
_entity_poly.pdbx_strand_id
1 'polypeptide(L)'
;LFPYTTLFRSDYESVAYLREAYPQLEDNIIEDDFLKMNLQRLFDGQPFVLTGNYPYNISSQIFFKMLDNKELIPCCTGMIQKEVAERIAAGPGSKTYGILSVLIQAWYRVEYLFTVSEHVFNPPPKVKSAVIRMTRNDTQQLGCDEKLFKQVVKTTFNQRRKTLRNSIKPILGKECPLTEDPLFNKRPEQLSVQEFIELTNLVETALKETTEK
;
A
#
# COMPACT_ATOMS: atom_id res chain seq x y z
N LEU A 1 -9.80 22.00 16.28
CA LEU A 1 -10.32 20.89 15.47
C LEU A 1 -11.01 21.48 14.24
N PHE A 2 -10.66 21.02 13.07
CA PHE A 2 -11.22 21.51 11.81
C PHE A 2 -12.67 21.00 11.66
N PRO A 3 -13.62 21.82 11.24
CA PRO A 3 -15.04 21.45 11.16
C PRO A 3 -15.37 20.34 10.15
N TYR A 4 -14.40 19.93 9.33
CA TYR A 4 -14.52 18.89 8.30
C TYR A 4 -13.75 17.60 8.66
N THR A 5 -13.46 17.37 9.94
CA THR A 5 -12.75 16.16 10.38
C THR A 5 -13.74 15.08 10.78
N THR A 6 -13.70 13.94 10.11
CA THR A 6 -14.42 12.74 10.52
C THR A 6 -13.46 11.79 11.20
N LEU A 7 -13.84 11.25 12.35
CA LEU A 7 -13.03 10.35 13.17
C LEU A 7 -13.56 8.93 13.07
N PHE A 8 -12.66 8.00 12.77
CA PHE A 8 -12.97 6.57 12.71
C PHE A 8 -12.34 5.84 13.88
N ARG A 9 -13.15 5.10 14.63
CA ARG A 9 -12.73 4.25 15.75
C ARG A 9 -13.56 2.98 15.78
N SER A 10 -12.93 1.88 16.15
CA SER A 10 -13.60 0.60 16.34
C SER A 10 -13.68 0.19 17.82
N ASP A 11 -13.06 0.93 18.72
CA ASP A 11 -13.12 0.67 20.16
C ASP A 11 -14.13 1.59 20.85
N TYR A 12 -15.03 0.99 21.59
CA TYR A 12 -16.15 1.66 22.26
C TYR A 12 -15.69 2.70 23.28
N GLU A 13 -14.63 2.43 24.05
CA GLU A 13 -14.16 3.35 25.09
C GLU A 13 -13.64 4.66 24.48
N SER A 14 -12.87 4.58 23.39
CA SER A 14 -12.41 5.77 22.68
C SER A 14 -13.55 6.54 22.04
N VAL A 15 -14.58 5.86 21.52
CA VAL A 15 -15.76 6.51 20.94
C VAL A 15 -16.55 7.25 22.01
N ALA A 16 -16.80 6.61 23.17
CA ALA A 16 -17.50 7.23 24.29
C ALA A 16 -16.76 8.48 24.79
N TYR A 17 -15.44 8.37 24.95
CA TYR A 17 -14.60 9.51 25.34
C TYR A 17 -14.65 10.65 24.34
N LEU A 18 -14.58 10.34 23.03
CA LEU A 18 -14.60 11.37 21.99
C LEU A 18 -15.94 12.10 21.93
N ARG A 19 -17.06 11.41 22.12
CA ARG A 19 -18.40 12.03 22.17
C ARG A 19 -18.55 12.94 23.38
N GLU A 20 -18.03 12.53 24.52
CA GLU A 20 -18.05 13.34 25.74
C GLU A 20 -17.11 14.56 25.64
N ALA A 21 -15.87 14.34 25.20
CA ALA A 21 -14.83 15.40 25.15
C ALA A 21 -15.04 16.39 23.99
N TYR A 22 -15.70 15.96 22.90
CA TYR A 22 -15.87 16.74 21.67
C TYR A 22 -17.30 16.65 21.12
N PRO A 23 -18.33 17.09 21.86
CA PRO A 23 -19.74 16.97 21.45
C PRO A 23 -20.04 17.67 20.12
N GLN A 24 -19.26 18.70 19.75
CA GLN A 24 -19.38 19.39 18.46
C GLN A 24 -18.97 18.52 17.24
N LEU A 25 -18.37 17.35 17.45
CA LEU A 25 -17.98 16.41 16.41
C LEU A 25 -18.84 15.14 16.42
N GLU A 26 -19.90 15.06 17.19
CA GLU A 26 -20.69 13.83 17.37
C GLU A 26 -21.13 13.22 16.04
N ASP A 27 -21.64 14.03 15.12
CA ASP A 27 -22.08 13.62 13.78
C ASP A 27 -20.91 13.17 12.88
N ASN A 28 -19.68 13.51 13.25
CA ASN A 28 -18.47 13.20 12.52
C ASN A 28 -17.68 12.04 13.17
N ILE A 29 -18.19 11.42 14.24
CA ILE A 29 -17.56 10.26 14.87
C ILE A 29 -18.24 9.00 14.35
N ILE A 30 -17.50 8.23 13.55
CA ILE A 30 -17.99 6.97 12.99
C ILE A 30 -17.39 5.81 13.77
N GLU A 31 -18.26 5.06 14.44
CA GLU A 31 -17.93 3.81 15.13
C GLU A 31 -18.09 2.64 14.15
N ASP A 32 -17.03 2.29 13.44
CA ASP A 32 -17.05 1.20 12.47
C ASP A 32 -15.63 0.65 12.23
N ASP A 33 -15.54 -0.52 11.61
CA ASP A 33 -14.32 -1.12 11.13
C ASP A 33 -13.91 -0.48 9.80
N PHE A 34 -12.90 0.38 9.82
CA PHE A 34 -12.40 1.06 8.63
C PHE A 34 -12.11 0.08 7.47
N LEU A 35 -11.64 -1.13 7.74
CA LEU A 35 -11.31 -2.10 6.70
C LEU A 35 -12.55 -2.65 5.98
N LYS A 36 -13.72 -2.67 6.64
CA LYS A 36 -14.99 -3.13 6.06
C LYS A 36 -15.84 -2.02 5.47
N MET A 37 -15.59 -0.79 5.88
CA MET A 37 -16.38 0.38 5.49
C MET A 37 -16.34 0.62 3.97
N ASN A 38 -17.47 1.03 3.39
CA ASN A 38 -17.53 1.51 2.01
C ASN A 38 -17.17 3.01 1.95
N LEU A 39 -15.94 3.31 1.53
CA LEU A 39 -15.44 4.69 1.49
C LEU A 39 -16.15 5.57 0.45
N GLN A 40 -16.78 4.99 -0.57
CA GLN A 40 -17.56 5.74 -1.57
C GLN A 40 -18.80 6.43 -0.98
N ARG A 41 -19.26 5.95 0.19
CA ARG A 41 -20.41 6.54 0.89
C ARG A 41 -20.03 7.69 1.81
N LEU A 42 -18.71 7.88 2.03
CA LEU A 42 -18.23 9.01 2.80
C LEU A 42 -18.19 10.25 1.92
N PHE A 43 -18.51 11.38 2.51
CA PHE A 43 -18.41 12.70 1.86
C PHE A 43 -19.06 12.75 0.46
N ASP A 44 -20.14 11.99 0.25
CA ASP A 44 -20.85 11.90 -1.05
C ASP A 44 -19.91 11.53 -2.21
N GLY A 45 -18.92 10.67 -1.95
CA GLY A 45 -17.93 10.24 -2.92
C GLY A 45 -16.86 11.28 -3.28
N GLN A 46 -16.80 12.39 -2.54
CA GLN A 46 -15.75 13.40 -2.74
C GLN A 46 -14.40 12.94 -2.20
N PRO A 47 -13.30 13.34 -2.83
CA PRO A 47 -11.96 13.04 -2.34
C PRO A 47 -11.70 13.61 -0.93
N PHE A 48 -10.97 12.86 -0.12
CA PHE A 48 -10.60 13.25 1.24
C PHE A 48 -9.16 12.86 1.59
N VAL A 49 -8.59 13.55 2.56
CA VAL A 49 -7.27 13.20 3.11
C VAL A 49 -7.45 12.18 4.23
N LEU A 50 -6.73 11.07 4.12
CA LEU A 50 -6.68 10.05 5.18
C LEU A 50 -5.47 10.33 6.09
N THR A 51 -5.73 10.59 7.37
CA THR A 51 -4.67 10.81 8.35
C THR A 51 -4.91 10.00 9.61
N GLY A 52 -3.83 9.57 10.29
CA GLY A 52 -4.01 8.82 11.54
C GLY A 52 -2.72 8.35 12.20
N ASN A 53 -2.90 7.93 13.46
CA ASN A 53 -1.99 7.04 14.15
C ASN A 53 -2.48 5.61 13.86
N TYR A 54 -1.90 4.97 12.84
CA TYR A 54 -2.40 3.67 12.37
C TYR A 54 -2.02 2.53 13.30
N PRO A 55 -2.95 1.63 13.66
CA PRO A 55 -2.63 0.45 14.42
C PRO A 55 -1.58 -0.41 13.67
N TYR A 56 -0.51 -0.80 14.37
CA TYR A 56 0.64 -1.47 13.74
C TYR A 56 0.29 -2.80 13.07
N ASN A 57 -0.62 -3.55 13.67
CA ASN A 57 -1.05 -4.87 13.21
C ASN A 57 -1.88 -4.85 11.91
N ILE A 58 -2.51 -3.72 11.58
CA ILE A 58 -3.36 -3.58 10.39
C ILE A 58 -2.92 -2.48 9.42
N SER A 59 -1.82 -1.77 9.67
CA SER A 59 -1.37 -0.65 8.84
C SER A 59 -1.23 -1.03 7.36
N SER A 60 -0.68 -2.20 7.06
CA SER A 60 -0.58 -2.70 5.68
C SER A 60 -1.95 -2.92 5.03
N GLN A 61 -2.95 -3.40 5.78
CA GLN A 61 -4.30 -3.59 5.28
C GLN A 61 -4.99 -2.25 4.99
N ILE A 62 -4.76 -1.25 5.83
CA ILE A 62 -5.25 0.13 5.61
C ILE A 62 -4.66 0.69 4.30
N PHE A 63 -3.37 0.46 4.04
CA PHE A 63 -2.75 0.93 2.79
C PHE A 63 -3.24 0.16 1.56
N PHE A 64 -3.55 -1.13 1.68
CA PHE A 64 -4.21 -1.84 0.58
C PHE A 64 -5.61 -1.28 0.31
N LYS A 65 -6.38 -0.97 1.36
CA LYS A 65 -7.68 -0.32 1.20
C LYS A 65 -7.56 1.08 0.60
N MET A 66 -6.53 1.86 0.97
CA MET A 66 -6.20 3.13 0.33
C MET A 66 -5.96 2.95 -1.16
N LEU A 67 -5.15 1.96 -1.57
CA LEU A 67 -4.88 1.66 -2.97
C LEU A 67 -6.13 1.25 -3.75
N ASP A 68 -7.01 0.46 -3.13
CA ASP A 68 -8.28 0.05 -3.74
C ASP A 68 -9.28 1.23 -3.87
N ASN A 69 -9.03 2.36 -3.17
CA ASN A 69 -9.83 3.59 -3.19
C ASN A 69 -8.97 4.84 -3.55
N LYS A 70 -7.95 4.66 -4.35
CA LYS A 70 -6.95 5.69 -4.67
C LYS A 70 -7.55 6.98 -5.28
N GLU A 71 -8.69 6.87 -5.93
CA GLU A 71 -9.38 8.02 -6.54
C GLU A 71 -10.05 8.93 -5.49
N LEU A 72 -10.39 8.37 -4.31
CA LEU A 72 -10.94 9.12 -3.18
C LEU A 72 -9.87 9.66 -2.23
N ILE A 73 -8.65 9.11 -2.25
CA ILE A 73 -7.62 9.42 -1.27
C ILE A 73 -6.40 10.05 -1.96
N PRO A 74 -6.44 11.36 -2.27
CA PRO A 74 -5.32 12.05 -2.91
C PRO A 74 -4.11 12.18 -2.00
N CYS A 75 -4.29 12.11 -0.69
CA CYS A 75 -3.21 12.15 0.29
C CYS A 75 -3.53 11.27 1.49
N CYS A 76 -2.54 10.47 1.87
CA CYS A 76 -2.57 9.69 3.10
C CYS A 76 -1.31 9.99 3.91
N THR A 77 -1.48 10.33 5.18
CA THR A 77 -0.36 10.63 6.07
C THR A 77 -0.61 10.03 7.44
N GLY A 78 0.46 9.75 8.18
CA GLY A 78 0.29 9.30 9.55
C GLY A 78 1.47 8.51 10.08
N MET A 79 1.29 8.05 11.31
CA MET A 79 2.30 7.34 12.06
C MET A 79 2.08 5.83 11.97
N ILE A 80 3.18 5.12 11.70
CA ILE A 80 3.25 3.66 11.60
C ILE A 80 4.55 3.15 12.23
N GLN A 81 4.75 1.84 12.29
CA GLN A 81 6.05 1.29 12.66
C GLN A 81 7.15 1.77 11.70
N LYS A 82 8.30 2.16 12.27
CA LYS A 82 9.45 2.65 11.51
C LYS A 82 9.87 1.71 10.38
N GLU A 83 9.94 0.41 10.67
CA GLU A 83 10.32 -0.61 9.66
C GLU A 83 9.35 -0.64 8.47
N VAL A 84 8.05 -0.48 8.72
CA VAL A 84 7.03 -0.44 7.65
C VAL A 84 7.16 0.85 6.84
N ALA A 85 7.42 1.97 7.49
CA ALA A 85 7.66 3.25 6.82
C ALA A 85 8.90 3.20 5.91
N GLU A 86 10.01 2.66 6.43
CA GLU A 86 11.24 2.47 5.66
C GLU A 86 11.02 1.54 4.46
N ARG A 87 10.23 0.48 4.63
CA ARG A 87 9.86 -0.44 3.54
C ARG A 87 9.05 0.26 2.46
N ILE A 88 8.03 1.03 2.83
CA ILE A 88 7.17 1.75 1.87
C ILE A 88 7.98 2.80 1.10
N ALA A 89 8.91 3.49 1.77
CA ALA A 89 9.75 4.54 1.16
C ALA A 89 10.98 3.99 0.43
N ALA A 90 11.28 2.69 0.56
CA ALA A 90 12.47 2.09 -0.04
C ALA A 90 12.42 2.10 -1.57
N GLY A 91 13.55 2.36 -2.21
CA GLY A 91 13.75 2.19 -3.65
C GLY A 91 14.28 0.81 -4.04
N PRO A 92 14.32 0.50 -5.35
CA PRO A 92 14.88 -0.72 -5.90
C PRO A 92 16.30 -0.99 -5.41
N GLY A 93 16.66 -2.26 -5.26
CA GLY A 93 18.00 -2.71 -4.83
C GLY A 93 18.20 -2.72 -3.31
N SER A 94 17.30 -2.14 -2.51
CA SER A 94 17.43 -2.16 -1.07
C SER A 94 16.86 -3.43 -0.45
N LYS A 95 17.36 -3.79 0.75
CA LYS A 95 16.82 -4.96 1.51
C LYS A 95 15.38 -4.78 1.96
N THR A 96 14.94 -3.55 2.15
CA THR A 96 13.61 -3.21 2.65
C THR A 96 12.57 -3.06 1.54
N TYR A 97 13.02 -2.84 0.28
CA TYR A 97 12.13 -2.76 -0.87
C TYR A 97 11.31 -4.04 -1.06
N GLY A 98 10.01 -3.90 -1.25
CA GLY A 98 9.11 -5.06 -1.29
C GLY A 98 7.73 -4.75 -1.88
N ILE A 99 6.77 -5.64 -1.65
CA ILE A 99 5.41 -5.54 -2.21
C ILE A 99 4.78 -4.16 -1.97
N LEU A 100 4.81 -3.68 -0.71
CA LEU A 100 4.22 -2.38 -0.38
C LEU A 100 4.95 -1.22 -1.07
N SER A 101 6.28 -1.30 -1.21
CA SER A 101 7.05 -0.28 -1.92
C SER A 101 6.55 -0.14 -3.35
N VAL A 102 6.50 -1.24 -4.10
CA VAL A 102 6.10 -1.25 -5.52
C VAL A 102 4.65 -0.81 -5.68
N LEU A 103 3.72 -1.43 -4.93
CA LEU A 103 2.30 -1.16 -5.10
C LEU A 103 1.90 0.26 -4.71
N ILE A 104 2.51 0.82 -3.66
CA ILE A 104 2.22 2.20 -3.24
C ILE A 104 2.89 3.20 -4.19
N GLN A 105 4.17 3.01 -4.52
CA GLN A 105 4.92 3.94 -5.36
C GLN A 105 4.43 3.96 -6.82
N ALA A 106 3.71 2.94 -7.27
CA ALA A 106 3.01 2.97 -8.55
C ALA A 106 1.99 4.12 -8.65
N TRP A 107 1.40 4.52 -7.52
CA TRP A 107 0.30 5.49 -7.47
C TRP A 107 0.56 6.71 -6.59
N TYR A 108 1.55 6.64 -5.69
CA TYR A 108 1.83 7.67 -4.71
C TYR A 108 3.32 7.99 -4.64
N ARG A 109 3.62 9.27 -4.53
CA ARG A 109 4.92 9.73 -4.05
C ARG A 109 4.98 9.55 -2.55
N VAL A 110 6.01 8.87 -2.07
CA VAL A 110 6.19 8.56 -0.65
C VAL A 110 7.29 9.44 -0.06
N GLU A 111 7.00 10.06 1.08
CA GLU A 111 7.93 10.88 1.83
C GLU A 111 8.02 10.35 3.26
N TYR A 112 9.21 9.96 3.67
CA TYR A 112 9.52 9.66 5.07
C TYR A 112 9.80 10.97 5.77
N LEU A 113 8.89 11.43 6.64
CA LEU A 113 8.99 12.76 7.24
C LEU A 113 9.94 12.78 8.42
N PHE A 114 9.70 11.94 9.43
CA PHE A 114 10.56 11.83 10.61
C PHE A 114 10.29 10.55 11.41
N THR A 115 11.28 10.19 12.24
CA THR A 115 11.19 9.09 13.20
C THR A 115 10.63 9.60 14.53
N VAL A 116 9.80 8.78 15.18
CA VAL A 116 9.25 9.03 16.51
C VAL A 116 9.82 7.98 17.47
N SER A 117 10.40 8.46 18.57
CA SER A 117 10.97 7.57 19.59
C SER A 117 9.87 6.84 20.35
N GLU A 118 10.15 5.60 20.75
CA GLU A 118 9.28 4.80 21.60
C GLU A 118 9.02 5.44 22.97
N HIS A 119 9.94 6.26 23.45
CA HIS A 119 9.85 6.92 24.77
C HIS A 119 8.82 8.04 24.87
N VAL A 120 8.24 8.48 23.75
CA VAL A 120 7.19 9.50 23.76
C VAL A 120 5.80 8.92 24.02
N PHE A 121 5.69 7.61 24.12
CA PHE A 121 4.42 6.92 24.36
C PHE A 121 4.32 6.39 25.79
N ASN A 122 3.10 6.30 26.31
CA ASN A 122 2.81 5.69 27.59
C ASN A 122 1.62 4.72 27.45
N PRO A 123 1.84 3.38 27.59
CA PRO A 123 3.12 2.71 27.73
C PRO A 123 3.97 2.75 26.44
N PRO A 124 5.32 2.67 26.55
CA PRO A 124 6.18 2.70 25.38
C PRO A 124 6.03 1.41 24.56
N PRO A 125 5.89 1.50 23.23
CA PRO A 125 5.91 0.33 22.35
C PRO A 125 7.32 -0.27 22.26
N LYS A 126 7.42 -1.52 21.82
CA LYS A 126 8.72 -2.22 21.66
C LYS A 126 9.53 -1.77 20.45
N VAL A 127 8.95 -0.92 19.60
CA VAL A 127 9.53 -0.50 18.31
C VAL A 127 9.35 1.01 18.12
N LYS A 128 10.27 1.63 17.37
CA LYS A 128 10.15 3.02 16.94
C LYS A 128 9.02 3.18 15.93
N SER A 129 8.46 4.37 15.90
CA SER A 129 7.49 4.78 14.90
C SER A 129 8.12 5.73 13.88
N ALA A 130 7.44 5.96 12.80
CA ALA A 130 7.77 7.01 11.85
C ALA A 130 6.49 7.61 11.27
N VAL A 131 6.58 8.86 10.88
CA VAL A 131 5.53 9.56 10.15
C VAL A 131 5.90 9.60 8.68
N ILE A 132 4.96 9.17 7.84
CA ILE A 132 5.08 9.21 6.38
C ILE A 132 3.96 10.02 5.77
N ARG A 133 4.19 10.51 4.57
CA ARG A 133 3.18 11.12 3.70
C ARG A 133 3.22 10.43 2.34
N MET A 134 2.05 10.08 1.83
CA MET A 134 1.84 9.50 0.52
C MET A 134 0.88 10.39 -0.24
N THR A 135 1.35 11.03 -1.29
CA THR A 135 0.55 11.94 -2.14
C THR A 135 0.39 11.31 -3.52
N ARG A 136 -0.83 11.32 -4.07
CA ARG A 136 -1.06 10.81 -5.43
C ARG A 136 -0.03 11.43 -6.39
N ASN A 137 0.57 10.58 -7.20
CA ASN A 137 1.42 11.00 -8.30
C ASN A 137 0.59 11.23 -9.58
N ASP A 138 1.24 11.57 -10.69
CA ASP A 138 0.56 11.89 -11.95
C ASP A 138 0.05 10.64 -12.71
N THR A 139 0.25 9.44 -12.16
CA THR A 139 -0.20 8.19 -12.80
C THR A 139 -1.72 8.11 -12.79
N GLN A 140 -2.32 8.19 -13.98
CA GLN A 140 -3.76 7.96 -14.16
C GLN A 140 -4.06 6.50 -14.49
N GLN A 141 -3.18 5.84 -15.26
CA GLN A 141 -3.25 4.43 -15.62
C GLN A 141 -1.83 3.86 -15.64
N LEU A 142 -1.65 2.62 -15.20
CA LEU A 142 -0.32 1.97 -15.18
C LEU A 142 0.19 1.59 -16.56
N GLY A 143 -0.69 1.52 -17.56
CA GLY A 143 -0.33 0.99 -18.88
C GLY A 143 -0.20 -0.53 -18.94
N CYS A 144 -0.75 -1.23 -17.93
CA CYS A 144 -0.89 -2.68 -17.86
C CYS A 144 -2.16 -3.06 -17.06
N ASP A 145 -2.55 -4.33 -17.07
CA ASP A 145 -3.65 -4.81 -16.21
C ASP A 145 -3.27 -4.70 -14.72
N GLU A 146 -4.01 -3.91 -13.95
CA GLU A 146 -3.73 -3.63 -12.54
C GLU A 146 -3.84 -4.87 -11.64
N LYS A 147 -4.75 -5.80 -11.97
CA LYS A 147 -4.92 -7.04 -11.19
C LYS A 147 -3.74 -7.96 -11.42
N LEU A 148 -3.34 -8.11 -12.67
CA LEU A 148 -2.17 -8.90 -13.06
C LEU A 148 -0.88 -8.27 -12.48
N PHE A 149 -0.73 -6.95 -12.52
CA PHE A 149 0.38 -6.24 -11.89
C PHE A 149 0.48 -6.57 -10.39
N LYS A 150 -0.63 -6.46 -9.65
CA LYS A 150 -0.69 -6.80 -8.22
C LYS A 150 -0.31 -8.29 -7.99
N GLN A 151 -0.74 -9.18 -8.89
CA GLN A 151 -0.44 -10.60 -8.82
C GLN A 151 1.05 -10.88 -9.11
N VAL A 152 1.61 -10.30 -10.17
CA VAL A 152 3.02 -10.43 -10.56
C VAL A 152 3.93 -9.96 -9.43
N VAL A 153 3.68 -8.76 -8.89
CA VAL A 153 4.45 -8.22 -7.77
C VAL A 153 4.39 -9.16 -6.55
N LYS A 154 3.21 -9.60 -6.12
CA LYS A 154 3.06 -10.49 -4.97
C LYS A 154 3.75 -11.84 -5.21
N THR A 155 3.54 -12.45 -6.37
CA THR A 155 4.08 -13.78 -6.69
C THR A 155 5.61 -13.76 -6.71
N THR A 156 6.21 -12.77 -7.34
CA THR A 156 7.66 -12.67 -7.43
C THR A 156 8.32 -12.39 -6.08
N PHE A 157 7.76 -11.47 -5.28
CA PHE A 157 8.27 -11.18 -3.93
C PHE A 157 8.05 -12.31 -2.91
N ASN A 158 7.08 -13.17 -3.08
CA ASN A 158 6.94 -14.38 -2.24
C ASN A 158 8.15 -15.32 -2.36
N GLN A 159 8.88 -15.21 -3.46
CA GLN A 159 10.13 -15.93 -3.70
C GLN A 159 11.32 -14.97 -3.89
N ARG A 160 11.37 -13.91 -3.11
CA ARG A 160 12.28 -12.78 -3.21
C ARG A 160 13.76 -13.14 -3.49
N ARG A 161 14.25 -14.24 -2.92
CA ARG A 161 15.65 -14.69 -3.10
C ARG A 161 15.92 -15.36 -4.44
N LYS A 162 14.88 -15.71 -5.20
CA LYS A 162 15.01 -16.32 -6.53
C LYS A 162 14.98 -15.24 -7.62
N THR A 163 15.56 -15.56 -8.77
CA THR A 163 15.40 -14.75 -9.99
C THR A 163 13.95 -14.78 -10.47
N LEU A 164 13.56 -13.79 -11.28
CA LEU A 164 12.22 -13.71 -11.86
C LEU A 164 11.88 -14.97 -12.65
N ARG A 165 12.85 -15.54 -13.41
CA ARG A 165 12.71 -16.82 -14.12
C ARG A 165 12.12 -17.93 -13.24
N ASN A 166 12.48 -17.96 -11.97
CA ASN A 166 12.01 -18.98 -11.05
C ASN A 166 10.78 -18.54 -10.25
N SER A 167 10.70 -17.25 -9.88
CA SER A 167 9.64 -16.73 -9.02
C SER A 167 8.33 -16.51 -9.76
N ILE A 168 8.34 -16.36 -11.11
CA ILE A 168 7.15 -16.14 -11.94
C ILE A 168 6.46 -17.44 -12.38
N LYS A 169 7.12 -18.59 -12.24
CA LYS A 169 6.58 -19.89 -12.66
C LYS A 169 5.15 -20.21 -12.19
N PRO A 170 4.69 -19.77 -11.01
CA PRO A 170 3.31 -19.97 -10.61
C PRO A 170 2.28 -19.29 -11.54
N ILE A 171 2.71 -18.30 -12.33
CA ILE A 171 1.85 -17.57 -13.28
C ILE A 171 2.03 -18.12 -14.69
N LEU A 172 3.29 -18.28 -15.15
CA LEU A 172 3.62 -18.63 -16.54
C LEU A 172 3.81 -20.13 -16.81
N GLY A 173 3.84 -20.96 -15.75
CA GLY A 173 4.25 -22.37 -15.89
C GLY A 173 5.76 -22.56 -15.88
N LYS A 174 6.19 -23.84 -16.09
CA LYS A 174 7.62 -24.21 -15.96
C LYS A 174 8.45 -23.92 -17.20
N GLU A 175 7.85 -23.97 -18.37
CA GLU A 175 8.51 -23.99 -19.68
C GLU A 175 8.04 -22.84 -20.59
N CYS A 176 7.92 -21.63 -20.04
CA CYS A 176 7.54 -20.49 -20.85
C CYS A 176 8.81 -19.87 -21.50
N PRO A 177 8.87 -19.77 -22.84
CA PRO A 177 10.04 -19.21 -23.56
C PRO A 177 10.35 -17.77 -23.14
N LEU A 178 9.35 -17.00 -22.75
CA LEU A 178 9.52 -15.64 -22.25
C LEU A 178 10.57 -15.53 -21.13
N THR A 179 10.75 -16.60 -20.33
CA THR A 179 11.71 -16.60 -19.22
C THR A 179 13.18 -16.60 -19.68
N GLU A 180 13.46 -16.68 -20.97
CA GLU A 180 14.81 -16.55 -21.54
C GLU A 180 15.25 -15.10 -21.69
N ASP A 181 14.31 -14.15 -21.69
CA ASP A 181 14.63 -12.72 -21.72
C ASP A 181 15.56 -12.33 -20.55
N PRO A 182 16.58 -11.48 -20.79
CA PRO A 182 17.53 -11.03 -19.77
C PRO A 182 16.90 -10.41 -18.52
N LEU A 183 15.71 -9.80 -18.61
CA LEU A 183 14.97 -9.26 -17.49
C LEU A 183 14.71 -10.33 -16.42
N PHE A 184 14.45 -11.58 -16.84
CA PHE A 184 14.14 -12.68 -15.93
C PHE A 184 15.35 -13.22 -15.15
N ASN A 185 16.56 -12.74 -15.43
CA ASN A 185 17.73 -13.01 -14.60
C ASN A 185 17.80 -12.11 -13.35
N LYS A 186 17.08 -10.98 -13.34
CA LYS A 186 16.98 -10.10 -12.18
C LYS A 186 16.19 -10.77 -11.05
N ARG A 187 16.39 -10.26 -9.82
CA ARG A 187 15.53 -10.56 -8.67
C ARG A 187 14.46 -9.49 -8.51
N PRO A 188 13.29 -9.79 -7.91
CA PRO A 188 12.20 -8.82 -7.79
C PRO A 188 12.60 -7.51 -7.08
N GLU A 189 13.51 -7.57 -6.08
CA GLU A 189 13.97 -6.36 -5.41
C GLU A 189 14.82 -5.43 -6.28
N GLN A 190 15.28 -5.87 -7.43
CA GLN A 190 16.09 -5.08 -8.36
C GLN A 190 15.24 -4.28 -9.35
N LEU A 191 13.93 -4.61 -9.48
CA LEU A 191 13.04 -3.98 -10.43
C LEU A 191 12.45 -2.68 -9.87
N SER A 192 12.48 -1.64 -10.69
CA SER A 192 11.68 -0.43 -10.49
C SER A 192 10.19 -0.71 -10.72
N VAL A 193 9.33 0.23 -10.34
CA VAL A 193 7.89 0.16 -10.65
C VAL A 193 7.66 0.05 -12.15
N GLN A 194 8.41 0.81 -12.96
CA GLN A 194 8.30 0.78 -14.41
C GLN A 194 8.66 -0.59 -14.99
N GLU A 195 9.74 -1.20 -14.51
CA GLU A 195 10.13 -2.55 -14.94
C GLU A 195 9.12 -3.61 -14.51
N PHE A 196 8.40 -3.42 -13.38
CA PHE A 196 7.29 -4.30 -13.02
C PHE A 196 6.08 -4.13 -13.96
N ILE A 197 5.82 -2.92 -14.45
CA ILE A 197 4.78 -2.68 -15.47
C ILE A 197 5.15 -3.39 -16.78
N GLU A 198 6.39 -3.25 -17.23
CA GLU A 198 6.92 -3.94 -18.42
C GLU A 198 6.83 -5.46 -18.27
N LEU A 199 7.27 -6.00 -17.12
CA LEU A 199 7.15 -7.42 -16.81
C LEU A 199 5.69 -7.88 -16.85
N THR A 200 4.76 -7.07 -16.35
CA THR A 200 3.33 -7.42 -16.37
C THR A 200 2.79 -7.51 -17.79
N ASN A 201 3.15 -6.57 -18.66
CA ASN A 201 2.76 -6.60 -20.07
C ASN A 201 3.33 -7.82 -20.81
N LEU A 202 4.58 -8.18 -20.56
CA LEU A 202 5.19 -9.41 -21.11
C LEU A 202 4.44 -10.66 -20.65
N VAL A 203 4.12 -10.74 -19.37
CA VAL A 203 3.34 -11.84 -18.78
C VAL A 203 1.95 -11.92 -19.39
N GLU A 204 1.26 -10.81 -19.55
CA GLU A 204 -0.09 -10.75 -20.15
C GLU A 204 -0.08 -11.30 -21.58
N THR A 205 0.91 -10.88 -22.38
CA THR A 205 1.08 -11.36 -23.76
C THR A 205 1.29 -12.87 -23.81
N ALA A 206 2.18 -13.41 -22.98
CA ALA A 206 2.45 -14.85 -22.93
C ALA A 206 1.23 -15.67 -22.49
N LEU A 207 0.40 -15.15 -21.57
CA LEU A 207 -0.82 -15.80 -21.13
C LEU A 207 -1.86 -15.87 -22.26
N LYS A 208 -2.01 -14.82 -23.07
CA LYS A 208 -2.91 -14.77 -24.22
C LYS A 208 -2.51 -15.81 -25.27
N GLU A 209 -1.22 -15.87 -25.64
CA GLU A 209 -0.68 -16.84 -26.60
C GLU A 209 -0.86 -18.30 -26.14
N THR A 210 -0.87 -18.54 -24.82
CA THR A 210 -1.09 -19.90 -24.26
C THR A 210 -2.57 -20.30 -24.29
N THR A 211 -3.49 -19.36 -24.25
CA THR A 211 -4.95 -19.61 -24.24
C THR A 211 -5.49 -19.85 -25.65
N GLU A 212 -4.77 -19.40 -26.69
CA GLU A 212 -5.15 -19.54 -28.11
C GLU A 212 -4.64 -20.85 -28.74
N LYS A 213 -3.87 -21.64 -28.01
CA LYS A 213 -3.38 -22.97 -28.40
C LYS A 213 -4.16 -24.09 -27.74
#